data_9eddfa0ef7489014e8168876799ee28a
#
_entry.id   9eddfa0ef7489014e8168876799ee28a
#
_cell.length_a   1.000
_cell.length_b   1.000
_cell.length_c   1.000
_cell.angle_alpha   90.00
_cell.angle_beta   90.00
_cell.angle_gamma   90.00
#
_symmetry.space_group_name_H-M   'P 1'
#
loop_
_entity.id
_entity.type
_entity.pdbx_description
1 polymer ?
#
loop_
_entity_poly.entity_id
_entity_poly.type
_entity_poly.pdbx_seq_one_letter_code
_entity_poly.pdbx_strand_id
1 'polypeptide(L)'
;MGDTAKLGLNARYGGYALVTGAARGIGRAFATYLAADGFNLLLVDREASETEALAEGLAAKHGIDARALICDLAEPGLSAKAEEWANTYEIGLLVNNAGVSLLDPFFDISLDAHLATLDLNCRATLVLTYVVGQAMASRGRGGIIIVSSASALSGSPYFCHYAATKGYGLNLAAGLWSELQGSGVDALAVCPGMTDTKPVQDQALDKDLPFYIPLTGPEPVALGALRALGKQPVLVPTFADRMSAGLLSKLLPRGWTLSIMKRSIRKMRG
;
A
#
# COMPACT_ATOMS: atom_id res chain seq x y z
N MET A 1 14.02 16.98 -12.21
CA MET A 1 14.65 15.80 -11.58
C MET A 1 15.08 16.25 -10.19
N GLY A 2 14.22 16.06 -9.21
CA GLY A 2 14.49 16.46 -7.83
C GLY A 2 15.55 15.55 -7.23
N ASP A 3 16.44 16.16 -6.49
CA ASP A 3 17.52 15.55 -5.72
C ASP A 3 17.00 14.38 -4.89
N THR A 4 17.28 13.14 -5.32
CA THR A 4 16.98 11.91 -4.57
C THR A 4 18.05 11.73 -3.50
N ALA A 5 18.05 12.63 -2.50
CA ALA A 5 18.87 12.43 -1.32
C ALA A 5 18.58 11.03 -0.76
N LYS A 6 19.61 10.22 -0.58
CA LYS A 6 19.49 8.88 0.01
C LYS A 6 18.74 8.97 1.32
N LEU A 7 17.71 8.14 1.46
CA LEU A 7 16.88 8.10 2.67
C LEU A 7 17.59 7.42 3.84
N GLY A 8 18.64 6.63 3.53
CA GLY A 8 19.40 5.87 4.51
C GLY A 8 18.67 4.64 5.07
N LEU A 9 17.56 4.27 4.45
CA LEU A 9 16.76 3.12 4.89
C LEU A 9 17.47 1.79 4.62
N ASN A 10 18.24 1.72 3.50
CA ASN A 10 19.02 0.53 3.23
C ASN A 10 20.10 0.31 4.31
N ALA A 11 20.75 1.38 4.77
CA ALA A 11 21.70 1.27 5.89
C ALA A 11 21.01 0.83 7.19
N ARG A 12 19.74 1.25 7.39
CA ARG A 12 18.95 0.91 8.59
C ARG A 12 18.40 -0.51 8.55
N TYR A 13 17.79 -0.95 7.45
CA TYR A 13 17.07 -2.22 7.36
C TYR A 13 17.82 -3.29 6.59
N GLY A 14 18.64 -2.91 5.61
CA GLY A 14 19.49 -3.81 4.81
C GLY A 14 18.75 -4.77 3.89
N GLY A 15 19.51 -5.58 3.17
CA GLY A 15 19.01 -6.70 2.39
C GLY A 15 18.15 -6.32 1.18
N TYR A 16 17.04 -7.05 1.04
CA TYR A 16 16.06 -6.83 -0.02
C TYR A 16 14.86 -6.04 0.49
N ALA A 17 14.29 -5.22 -0.39
CA ALA A 17 12.95 -4.68 -0.22
C ALA A 17 11.96 -5.49 -1.06
N LEU A 18 10.98 -6.11 -0.41
CA LEU A 18 9.88 -6.81 -1.07
C LEU A 18 8.72 -5.85 -1.26
N VAL A 19 8.33 -5.60 -2.52
CA VAL A 19 7.23 -4.69 -2.88
C VAL A 19 6.16 -5.46 -3.62
N THR A 20 4.94 -5.48 -3.11
CA THR A 20 3.79 -6.11 -3.76
C THR A 20 2.98 -5.11 -4.59
N GLY A 21 2.39 -5.56 -5.72
CA GLY A 21 1.73 -4.66 -6.65
C GLY A 21 2.74 -3.70 -7.30
N ALA A 22 3.93 -4.21 -7.64
CA ALA A 22 5.09 -3.41 -8.00
C ALA A 22 5.05 -2.87 -9.44
N ALA A 23 4.28 -3.48 -10.34
CA ALA A 23 4.29 -3.15 -11.76
C ALA A 23 3.90 -1.69 -12.05
N ARG A 24 3.01 -1.09 -11.24
CA ARG A 24 2.38 0.20 -11.53
C ARG A 24 2.16 1.07 -10.27
N GLY A 25 1.84 2.33 -10.50
CA GLY A 25 1.33 3.26 -9.47
C GLY A 25 2.23 3.39 -8.25
N ILE A 26 1.64 3.27 -7.07
CA ILE A 26 2.33 3.46 -5.78
C ILE A 26 3.43 2.40 -5.58
N GLY A 27 3.18 1.13 -5.96
CA GLY A 27 4.19 0.07 -5.84
C GLY A 27 5.43 0.34 -6.69
N ARG A 28 5.24 0.78 -7.95
CA ARG A 28 6.34 1.19 -8.83
C ARG A 28 7.12 2.39 -8.27
N ALA A 29 6.43 3.34 -7.67
CA ALA A 29 7.09 4.48 -7.02
C ALA A 29 7.92 4.04 -5.82
N PHE A 30 7.41 3.14 -4.96
CA PHE A 30 8.20 2.52 -3.88
C PHE A 30 9.45 1.83 -4.42
N ALA A 31 9.29 0.95 -5.41
CA ALA A 31 10.42 0.23 -6.02
C ALA A 31 11.50 1.20 -6.54
N THR A 32 11.08 2.29 -7.19
CA THR A 32 12.00 3.31 -7.74
C THR A 32 12.79 4.03 -6.65
N TYR A 33 12.15 4.45 -5.55
CA TYR A 33 12.84 5.13 -4.46
C TYR A 33 13.74 4.18 -3.66
N LEU A 34 13.32 2.93 -3.46
CA LEU A 34 14.10 1.92 -2.75
C LEU A 34 15.34 1.49 -3.54
N ALA A 35 15.22 1.37 -4.88
CA ALA A 35 16.37 1.17 -5.75
C ALA A 35 17.38 2.31 -5.65
N ALA A 36 16.90 3.56 -5.67
CA ALA A 36 17.76 4.75 -5.52
C ALA A 36 18.42 4.85 -4.14
N ASP A 37 17.80 4.30 -3.09
CA ASP A 37 18.37 4.19 -1.74
C ASP A 37 19.35 3.01 -1.59
N GLY A 38 19.50 2.15 -2.64
CA GLY A 38 20.46 1.06 -2.73
C GLY A 38 19.95 -0.29 -2.22
N PHE A 39 18.64 -0.48 -2.05
CA PHE A 39 18.08 -1.80 -1.76
C PHE A 39 18.18 -2.73 -2.98
N ASN A 40 18.46 -4.00 -2.75
CA ASN A 40 18.07 -5.05 -3.67
C ASN A 40 16.53 -5.19 -3.65
N LEU A 41 15.91 -5.64 -4.74
CA LEU A 41 14.46 -5.63 -4.86
C LEU A 41 13.88 -7.00 -5.19
N LEU A 42 12.78 -7.32 -4.54
CA LEU A 42 11.85 -8.40 -4.90
C LEU A 42 10.53 -7.74 -5.29
N LEU A 43 10.25 -7.69 -6.58
CA LEU A 43 9.07 -7.05 -7.15
C LEU A 43 8.01 -8.11 -7.42
N VAL A 44 6.95 -8.11 -6.61
CA VAL A 44 5.86 -9.09 -6.70
C VAL A 44 4.67 -8.47 -7.42
N ASP A 45 4.28 -9.04 -8.54
CA ASP A 45 3.07 -8.68 -9.27
C ASP A 45 2.61 -9.87 -10.14
N ARG A 46 1.37 -9.87 -10.60
CA ARG A 46 0.86 -10.84 -11.59
C ARG A 46 1.16 -10.44 -13.02
N GLU A 47 1.45 -9.17 -13.28
CA GLU A 47 1.73 -8.59 -14.58
C GLU A 47 3.21 -8.82 -14.94
N ALA A 48 3.52 -9.95 -15.61
CA ALA A 48 4.89 -10.40 -15.85
C ALA A 48 5.73 -9.36 -16.61
N SER A 49 5.27 -8.95 -17.80
CA SER A 49 6.05 -8.09 -18.70
C SER A 49 6.46 -6.76 -18.06
N GLU A 50 5.52 -6.08 -17.38
CA GLU A 50 5.79 -4.80 -16.73
C GLU A 50 6.71 -4.96 -15.51
N THR A 51 6.57 -6.07 -14.78
CA THR A 51 7.38 -6.32 -13.57
C THR A 51 8.81 -6.67 -13.92
N GLU A 52 9.00 -7.51 -14.93
CA GLU A 52 10.33 -7.89 -15.46
C GLU A 52 11.07 -6.68 -16.04
N ALA A 53 10.41 -5.90 -16.90
CA ALA A 53 10.97 -4.68 -17.46
C ALA A 53 11.34 -3.65 -16.37
N LEU A 54 10.53 -3.54 -15.31
CA LEU A 54 10.83 -2.67 -14.17
C LEU A 54 12.08 -3.18 -13.41
N ALA A 55 12.16 -4.47 -13.13
CA ALA A 55 13.28 -5.07 -12.42
C ALA A 55 14.59 -4.87 -13.19
N GLU A 56 14.63 -5.20 -14.48
CA GLU A 56 15.79 -5.00 -15.36
C GLU A 56 16.21 -3.52 -15.41
N GLY A 57 15.25 -2.62 -15.60
CA GLY A 57 15.54 -1.18 -15.68
C GLY A 57 16.12 -0.62 -14.38
N LEU A 58 15.61 -1.04 -13.22
CA LEU A 58 16.11 -0.60 -11.91
C LEU A 58 17.47 -1.23 -11.59
N ALA A 59 17.67 -2.51 -11.90
CA ALA A 59 18.96 -3.18 -11.75
C ALA A 59 20.06 -2.49 -12.55
N ALA A 60 19.81 -2.25 -13.85
CA ALA A 60 20.75 -1.58 -14.74
C ALA A 60 21.07 -0.15 -14.29
N LYS A 61 20.05 0.60 -13.86
CA LYS A 61 20.20 2.02 -13.47
C LYS A 61 20.92 2.23 -12.15
N HIS A 62 20.70 1.34 -11.17
CA HIS A 62 21.18 1.53 -9.80
C HIS A 62 22.26 0.55 -9.36
N GLY A 63 22.62 -0.46 -10.19
CA GLY A 63 23.63 -1.46 -9.86
C GLY A 63 23.23 -2.38 -8.71
N ILE A 64 21.94 -2.70 -8.61
CA ILE A 64 21.35 -3.55 -7.56
C ILE A 64 20.90 -4.90 -8.14
N ASP A 65 20.69 -5.90 -7.29
CA ASP A 65 19.94 -7.10 -7.67
C ASP A 65 18.43 -6.79 -7.58
N ALA A 66 17.70 -6.86 -8.70
CA ALA A 66 16.26 -6.68 -8.73
C ALA A 66 15.61 -7.85 -9.47
N ARG A 67 14.67 -8.49 -8.82
CA ARG A 67 14.01 -9.71 -9.30
C ARG A 67 12.52 -9.52 -9.40
N ALA A 68 11.94 -9.94 -10.53
CA ALA A 68 10.50 -10.06 -10.70
C ALA A 68 10.03 -11.41 -10.17
N LEU A 69 9.10 -11.40 -9.24
CA LEU A 69 8.43 -12.57 -8.68
C LEU A 69 6.98 -12.57 -9.17
N ILE A 70 6.71 -13.29 -10.25
CA ILE A 70 5.39 -13.30 -10.87
C ILE A 70 4.46 -14.20 -10.05
N CYS A 71 3.49 -13.58 -9.39
CA CYS A 71 2.61 -14.25 -8.45
C CYS A 71 1.27 -13.53 -8.33
N ASP A 72 0.17 -14.27 -8.43
CA ASP A 72 -1.13 -13.81 -7.92
C ASP A 72 -1.18 -14.09 -6.41
N LEU A 73 -1.20 -13.01 -5.62
CA LEU A 73 -1.20 -13.09 -4.17
C LEU A 73 -2.56 -13.56 -3.59
N ALA A 74 -3.62 -13.59 -4.41
CA ALA A 74 -4.93 -14.10 -4.00
C ALA A 74 -5.01 -15.63 -4.07
N GLU A 75 -4.07 -16.29 -4.75
CA GLU A 75 -4.10 -17.74 -4.92
C GLU A 75 -3.76 -18.51 -3.62
N PRO A 76 -4.23 -19.76 -3.51
CA PRO A 76 -3.79 -20.71 -2.48
C PRO A 76 -2.27 -20.94 -2.56
N GLY A 77 -1.63 -21.23 -1.41
CA GLY A 77 -0.20 -21.56 -1.37
C GLY A 77 0.73 -20.35 -1.19
N LEU A 78 0.20 -19.14 -1.03
CA LEU A 78 1.02 -17.96 -0.77
C LEU A 78 1.92 -18.10 0.47
N SER A 79 1.47 -18.83 1.51
CA SER A 79 2.28 -19.04 2.72
C SER A 79 3.59 -19.76 2.41
N ALA A 80 3.55 -20.83 1.63
CA ALA A 80 4.74 -21.58 1.23
C ALA A 80 5.69 -20.73 0.37
N LYS A 81 5.15 -19.93 -0.57
CA LYS A 81 5.95 -18.97 -1.36
C LYS A 81 6.60 -17.91 -0.47
N ALA A 82 5.86 -17.35 0.48
CA ALA A 82 6.38 -16.35 1.42
C ALA A 82 7.51 -16.92 2.29
N GLU A 83 7.37 -18.15 2.77
CA GLU A 83 8.41 -18.88 3.50
C GLU A 83 9.65 -19.11 2.62
N GLU A 84 9.47 -19.56 1.38
CA GLU A 84 10.55 -19.70 0.41
C GLU A 84 11.31 -18.39 0.20
N TRP A 85 10.58 -17.28 -0.01
CA TRP A 85 11.21 -15.97 -0.19
C TRP A 85 11.95 -15.51 1.05
N ALA A 86 11.36 -15.68 2.24
CA ALA A 86 11.98 -15.28 3.50
C ALA A 86 13.21 -16.12 3.86
N ASN A 87 13.27 -17.38 3.41
CA ASN A 87 14.42 -18.26 3.59
C ASN A 87 15.53 -18.02 2.55
N THR A 88 15.16 -17.60 1.34
CA THR A 88 16.10 -17.38 0.24
C THR A 88 16.74 -15.99 0.30
N TYR A 89 15.97 -14.98 0.73
CA TYR A 89 16.40 -13.59 0.72
C TYR A 89 16.33 -12.97 2.11
N GLU A 90 17.35 -12.20 2.48
CA GLU A 90 17.26 -11.34 3.66
C GLU A 90 16.37 -10.14 3.34
N ILE A 91 15.05 -10.26 3.60
CA ILE A 91 14.09 -9.19 3.36
C ILE A 91 14.14 -8.22 4.54
N GLY A 92 14.72 -7.04 4.35
CA GLY A 92 14.82 -5.99 5.37
C GLY A 92 13.66 -5.00 5.34
N LEU A 93 12.96 -4.87 4.21
CA LEU A 93 11.78 -4.00 4.09
C LEU A 93 10.66 -4.71 3.33
N LEU A 94 9.45 -4.72 3.91
CA LEU A 94 8.23 -5.22 3.28
C LEU A 94 7.28 -4.06 2.98
N VAL A 95 6.86 -3.95 1.72
CA VAL A 95 5.81 -3.02 1.29
C VAL A 95 4.60 -3.80 0.80
N ASN A 96 3.62 -3.99 1.66
CA ASN A 96 2.30 -4.52 1.32
C ASN A 96 1.48 -3.43 0.62
N ASN A 97 1.58 -3.37 -0.70
CA ASN A 97 0.88 -2.38 -1.52
C ASN A 97 -0.19 -3.00 -2.43
N ALA A 98 -0.03 -4.25 -2.85
CA ALA A 98 -1.01 -4.92 -3.69
C ALA A 98 -2.43 -4.82 -3.13
N GLY A 99 -3.40 -4.55 -4.00
CA GLY A 99 -4.79 -4.45 -3.61
C GLY A 99 -5.68 -4.03 -4.76
N VAL A 100 -6.95 -4.39 -4.66
CA VAL A 100 -8.00 -4.04 -5.61
C VAL A 100 -9.13 -3.31 -4.90
N SER A 101 -9.86 -2.48 -5.65
CA SER A 101 -11.08 -1.82 -5.19
C SER A 101 -12.24 -2.17 -6.11
N LEU A 102 -13.41 -2.39 -5.52
CA LEU A 102 -14.68 -2.58 -6.23
C LEU A 102 -15.54 -1.36 -5.94
N LEU A 103 -16.05 -0.71 -6.99
CA LEU A 103 -16.87 0.51 -6.91
C LEU A 103 -18.27 0.21 -7.44
N ASP A 104 -19.10 -0.37 -6.59
CA ASP A 104 -20.51 -0.62 -6.88
C ASP A 104 -21.34 -0.75 -5.60
N PRO A 105 -22.68 -0.69 -5.65
CA PRO A 105 -23.50 -1.08 -4.53
C PRO A 105 -23.12 -2.49 -4.05
N PHE A 106 -23.05 -2.66 -2.74
CA PHE A 106 -22.51 -3.90 -2.14
C PHE A 106 -23.16 -5.18 -2.68
N PHE A 107 -24.48 -5.18 -2.85
CA PHE A 107 -25.23 -6.35 -3.30
C PHE A 107 -25.24 -6.55 -4.82
N ASP A 108 -24.74 -5.58 -5.59
CA ASP A 108 -24.58 -5.70 -7.04
C ASP A 108 -23.24 -6.36 -7.42
N ILE A 109 -22.34 -6.51 -6.46
CA ILE A 109 -21.05 -7.20 -6.59
C ILE A 109 -21.23 -8.66 -6.17
N SER A 110 -20.73 -9.61 -6.95
CA SER A 110 -20.81 -11.03 -6.60
C SER A 110 -20.04 -11.35 -5.33
N LEU A 111 -20.50 -12.37 -4.58
CA LEU A 111 -19.80 -12.83 -3.37
C LEU A 111 -18.37 -13.27 -3.69
N ASP A 112 -18.15 -13.93 -4.82
CA ASP A 112 -16.82 -14.39 -5.24
C ASP A 112 -15.85 -13.21 -5.45
N ALA A 113 -16.31 -12.08 -6.04
CA ALA A 113 -15.51 -10.88 -6.17
C ALA A 113 -15.17 -10.25 -4.82
N HIS A 114 -16.11 -10.28 -3.87
CA HIS A 114 -15.84 -9.85 -2.50
C HIS A 114 -14.80 -10.75 -1.82
N LEU A 115 -14.91 -12.06 -1.95
CA LEU A 115 -13.96 -13.02 -1.38
C LEU A 115 -12.57 -12.87 -2.00
N ALA A 116 -12.47 -12.74 -3.33
CA ALA A 116 -11.19 -12.47 -4.00
C ALA A 116 -10.54 -11.16 -3.54
N THR A 117 -11.36 -10.12 -3.30
CA THR A 117 -10.86 -8.86 -2.73
C THR A 117 -10.34 -9.05 -1.31
N LEU A 118 -11.01 -9.85 -0.49
CA LEU A 118 -10.56 -10.18 0.86
C LEU A 118 -9.25 -10.95 0.85
N ASP A 119 -9.14 -11.93 -0.05
CA ASP A 119 -7.94 -12.74 -0.23
C ASP A 119 -6.72 -11.88 -0.59
N LEU A 120 -6.87 -10.98 -1.56
CA LEU A 120 -5.77 -10.10 -1.96
C LEU A 120 -5.47 -9.03 -0.90
N ASN A 121 -6.47 -8.27 -0.44
CA ASN A 121 -6.25 -7.10 0.40
C ASN A 121 -5.94 -7.45 1.87
N CYS A 122 -6.48 -8.56 2.38
CA CYS A 122 -6.35 -8.93 3.79
C CYS A 122 -5.50 -10.18 3.99
N ARG A 123 -5.88 -11.34 3.39
CA ARG A 123 -5.16 -12.60 3.60
C ARG A 123 -3.70 -12.49 3.12
N ALA A 124 -3.46 -11.97 1.92
CA ALA A 124 -2.10 -11.81 1.42
C ALA A 124 -1.27 -10.85 2.30
N THR A 125 -1.86 -9.71 2.70
CA THR A 125 -1.22 -8.77 3.62
C THR A 125 -0.86 -9.44 4.95
N LEU A 126 -1.77 -10.25 5.53
CA LEU A 126 -1.51 -10.98 6.77
C LEU A 126 -0.37 -11.98 6.62
N VAL A 127 -0.43 -12.82 5.58
CA VAL A 127 0.57 -13.88 5.34
C VAL A 127 1.97 -13.28 5.19
N LEU A 128 2.13 -12.29 4.33
CA LEU A 128 3.43 -11.66 4.10
C LEU A 128 3.92 -10.93 5.36
N THR A 129 3.04 -10.22 6.05
CA THR A 129 3.40 -9.53 7.31
C THR A 129 3.84 -10.53 8.37
N TYR A 130 3.14 -11.66 8.51
CA TYR A 130 3.48 -12.68 9.50
C TYR A 130 4.81 -13.35 9.18
N VAL A 131 4.96 -13.91 7.98
CA VAL A 131 6.14 -14.69 7.61
C VAL A 131 7.40 -13.82 7.54
N VAL A 132 7.34 -12.73 6.80
CA VAL A 132 8.49 -11.83 6.63
C VAL A 132 8.77 -11.05 7.92
N GLY A 133 7.74 -10.61 8.62
CA GLY A 133 7.85 -9.90 9.90
C GLY A 133 8.46 -10.77 11.00
N GLN A 134 8.14 -12.07 11.06
CA GLN A 134 8.76 -13.01 11.98
C GLN A 134 10.27 -13.16 11.73
N ALA A 135 10.68 -13.25 10.46
CA ALA A 135 12.10 -13.29 10.10
C ALA A 135 12.82 -11.97 10.47
N MET A 136 12.17 -10.81 10.27
CA MET A 136 12.69 -9.51 10.71
C MET A 136 12.83 -9.43 12.23
N ALA A 137 11.80 -9.84 12.98
CA ALA A 137 11.81 -9.82 14.44
C ALA A 137 12.92 -10.73 15.02
N SER A 138 13.13 -11.90 14.41
CA SER A 138 14.21 -12.83 14.81
C SER A 138 15.61 -12.24 14.60
N ARG A 139 15.78 -11.36 13.60
CA ARG A 139 17.05 -10.64 13.34
C ARG A 139 17.19 -9.36 14.17
N GLY A 140 16.12 -8.88 14.79
CA GLY A 140 16.08 -7.58 15.47
C GLY A 140 16.21 -6.39 14.51
N ARG A 141 15.83 -6.55 13.23
CA ARG A 141 15.97 -5.50 12.21
C ARG A 141 14.96 -5.68 11.08
N GLY A 142 14.20 -4.65 10.78
CA GLY A 142 13.27 -4.67 9.64
C GLY A 142 12.31 -3.48 9.58
N GLY A 143 11.57 -3.39 8.49
CA GLY A 143 10.52 -2.39 8.30
C GLY A 143 9.32 -2.98 7.55
N ILE A 144 8.13 -2.62 7.98
CA ILE A 144 6.86 -3.08 7.38
C ILE A 144 6.02 -1.85 7.04
N ILE A 145 5.67 -1.69 5.77
CA ILE A 145 4.73 -0.66 5.30
C ILE A 145 3.49 -1.37 4.77
N ILE A 146 2.31 -0.98 5.27
CA ILE A 146 1.02 -1.44 4.74
C ILE A 146 0.30 -0.26 4.09
N VAL A 147 0.07 -0.34 2.78
CA VAL A 147 -0.67 0.67 2.03
C VAL A 147 -2.17 0.44 2.21
N SER A 148 -2.74 1.22 3.11
CA SER A 148 -4.17 1.30 3.39
C SER A 148 -4.84 2.31 2.44
N SER A 149 -5.78 3.09 2.92
CA SER A 149 -6.50 4.15 2.20
C SER A 149 -7.13 5.16 3.16
N ALA A 150 -7.34 6.39 2.74
CA ALA A 150 -8.15 7.36 3.48
C ALA A 150 -9.59 6.86 3.71
N SER A 151 -10.12 6.01 2.83
CA SER A 151 -11.44 5.37 3.01
C SER A 151 -11.52 4.46 4.25
N ALA A 152 -10.38 3.97 4.75
CA ALA A 152 -10.30 3.16 5.96
C ALA A 152 -10.68 3.94 7.23
N LEU A 153 -10.55 5.27 7.22
CA LEU A 153 -10.74 6.11 8.40
C LEU A 153 -12.20 6.35 8.77
N SER A 154 -13.13 6.21 7.82
CA SER A 154 -14.55 6.53 8.06
C SER A 154 -15.55 5.50 7.52
N GLY A 155 -15.12 4.56 6.69
CA GLY A 155 -16.00 3.80 5.80
C GLY A 155 -16.37 4.62 4.57
N SER A 156 -16.85 3.98 3.49
CA SER A 156 -17.14 4.68 2.24
C SER A 156 -18.31 4.02 1.51
N PRO A 157 -19.43 4.73 1.25
CA PRO A 157 -20.51 4.22 0.43
C PRO A 157 -20.01 3.81 -0.95
N TYR A 158 -20.56 2.76 -1.53
CA TYR A 158 -20.13 2.11 -2.79
C TYR A 158 -18.72 1.47 -2.78
N PHE A 159 -17.92 1.79 -1.76
CA PHE A 159 -16.61 1.19 -1.48
C PHE A 159 -16.59 0.49 -0.11
N CYS A 160 -17.74 0.14 0.44
CA CYS A 160 -17.82 -0.29 1.86
C CYS A 160 -16.93 -1.50 2.15
N HIS A 161 -16.91 -2.49 1.27
CA HIS A 161 -16.04 -3.66 1.42
C HIS A 161 -14.55 -3.31 1.28
N TYR A 162 -14.20 -2.55 0.24
CA TYR A 162 -12.84 -2.05 0.08
C TYR A 162 -12.37 -1.25 1.29
N ALA A 163 -13.19 -0.30 1.79
CA ALA A 163 -12.86 0.48 2.97
C ALA A 163 -12.65 -0.42 4.21
N ALA A 164 -13.44 -1.48 4.36
CA ALA A 164 -13.27 -2.46 5.44
C ALA A 164 -11.96 -3.24 5.31
N THR A 165 -11.59 -3.71 4.10
CA THR A 165 -10.30 -4.38 3.88
C THR A 165 -9.11 -3.46 4.13
N LYS A 166 -9.21 -2.18 3.78
CA LYS A 166 -8.18 -1.18 4.06
C LYS A 166 -8.14 -0.80 5.53
N GLY A 167 -9.28 -0.83 6.23
CA GLY A 167 -9.38 -0.70 7.69
C GLY A 167 -8.63 -1.84 8.43
N TYR A 168 -8.71 -3.06 7.90
CA TYR A 168 -7.92 -4.19 8.39
C TYR A 168 -6.42 -3.86 8.36
N GLY A 169 -5.87 -3.47 7.21
CA GLY A 169 -4.45 -3.15 7.08
C GLY A 169 -4.00 -1.95 7.93
N LEU A 170 -4.86 -0.93 8.05
CA LEU A 170 -4.61 0.23 8.93
C LEU A 170 -4.42 -0.19 10.38
N ASN A 171 -5.37 -0.97 10.92
CA ASN A 171 -5.33 -1.37 12.33
C ASN A 171 -4.22 -2.40 12.60
N LEU A 172 -3.96 -3.32 11.65
CA LEU A 172 -2.86 -4.26 11.76
C LEU A 172 -1.51 -3.55 11.87
N ALA A 173 -1.22 -2.59 10.97
CA ALA A 173 0.05 -1.86 11.01
C ALA A 173 0.16 -0.97 12.25
N ALA A 174 -0.92 -0.31 12.68
CA ALA A 174 -0.91 0.54 13.87
C ALA A 174 -0.72 -0.28 15.16
N GLY A 175 -1.31 -1.48 15.26
CA GLY A 175 -1.06 -2.42 16.36
C GLY A 175 0.39 -2.89 16.38
N LEU A 176 0.90 -3.36 15.25
CA LEU A 176 2.28 -3.80 15.10
C LEU A 176 3.30 -2.71 15.44
N TRP A 177 3.02 -1.46 15.06
CA TRP A 177 3.89 -0.34 15.43
C TRP A 177 4.09 -0.25 16.94
N SER A 178 3.06 -0.50 17.74
CA SER A 178 3.14 -0.48 19.21
C SER A 178 3.81 -1.75 19.76
N GLU A 179 3.42 -2.92 19.27
CA GLU A 179 3.94 -4.20 19.74
C GLU A 179 5.43 -4.39 19.47
N LEU A 180 5.93 -3.83 18.35
CA LEU A 180 7.31 -3.98 17.90
C LEU A 180 8.25 -2.92 18.46
N GLN A 181 7.79 -2.04 19.36
CA GLN A 181 8.68 -1.04 20.01
C GLN A 181 9.83 -1.73 20.73
N GLY A 182 11.06 -1.34 20.41
CA GLY A 182 12.28 -1.93 20.98
C GLY A 182 12.74 -3.23 20.34
N SER A 183 12.00 -3.79 19.40
CA SER A 183 12.39 -5.03 18.69
C SER A 183 13.37 -4.81 17.53
N GLY A 184 13.60 -3.55 17.15
CA GLY A 184 14.36 -3.20 15.93
C GLY A 184 13.55 -3.31 14.63
N VAL A 185 12.25 -3.60 14.71
CA VAL A 185 11.34 -3.65 13.56
C VAL A 185 10.34 -2.51 13.62
N ASP A 186 10.25 -1.75 12.54
CA ASP A 186 9.31 -0.64 12.41
C ASP A 186 8.07 -1.03 11.60
N ALA A 187 6.91 -0.49 11.94
CA ALA A 187 5.70 -0.66 11.16
C ALA A 187 5.02 0.68 10.85
N LEU A 188 4.36 0.79 9.68
CA LEU A 188 3.66 2.00 9.25
C LEU A 188 2.43 1.64 8.42
N ALA A 189 1.28 2.21 8.76
CA ALA A 189 0.14 2.31 7.85
C ALA A 189 0.23 3.59 7.01
N VAL A 190 0.00 3.47 5.70
CA VAL A 190 -0.10 4.63 4.81
C VAL A 190 -1.54 4.73 4.29
N CYS A 191 -2.19 5.87 4.49
CA CYS A 191 -3.57 6.10 4.11
C CYS A 191 -3.64 7.18 3.01
N PRO A 192 -3.30 6.86 1.75
CA PRO A 192 -3.43 7.80 0.66
C PRO A 192 -4.90 8.09 0.36
N GLY A 193 -5.18 9.30 -0.09
CA GLY A 193 -6.44 9.66 -0.74
C GLY A 193 -6.50 9.12 -2.17
N MET A 194 -7.23 9.84 -3.02
CA MET A 194 -7.31 9.50 -4.43
C MET A 194 -5.95 9.72 -5.10
N THR A 195 -5.34 8.64 -5.54
CA THR A 195 -4.01 8.67 -6.17
C THR A 195 -4.16 8.43 -7.67
N ASP A 196 -3.42 9.22 -8.46
CA ASP A 196 -3.41 9.11 -9.92
C ASP A 196 -2.73 7.80 -10.35
N THR A 197 -3.55 6.76 -10.42
CA THR A 197 -3.17 5.41 -10.82
C THR A 197 -4.15 4.90 -11.86
N LYS A 198 -3.72 3.95 -12.69
CA LYS A 198 -4.56 3.42 -13.77
C LYS A 198 -5.98 3.02 -13.31
N PRO A 199 -6.18 2.31 -12.18
CA PRO A 199 -7.54 1.99 -11.71
C PRO A 199 -8.41 3.22 -11.42
N VAL A 200 -7.82 4.34 -11.04
CA VAL A 200 -8.55 5.60 -10.78
C VAL A 200 -8.80 6.37 -12.07
N GLN A 201 -7.84 6.35 -13.02
CA GLN A 201 -8.00 6.96 -14.34
C GLN A 201 -9.11 6.28 -15.14
N ASP A 202 -9.20 4.94 -15.06
CA ASP A 202 -10.23 4.14 -15.75
C ASP A 202 -11.65 4.41 -15.20
N GLN A 203 -11.81 5.04 -14.03
CA GLN A 203 -13.10 5.35 -13.41
C GLN A 203 -13.74 6.67 -13.88
N ALA A 204 -13.22 7.36 -14.90
CA ALA A 204 -13.78 8.58 -15.51
C ALA A 204 -14.37 9.57 -14.48
N LEU A 205 -13.56 10.05 -13.56
CA LEU A 205 -14.00 10.93 -12.46
C LEU A 205 -14.42 12.31 -13.01
N ASP A 206 -15.63 12.74 -12.67
CA ASP A 206 -16.11 14.10 -12.96
C ASP A 206 -15.30 15.13 -12.17
N LYS A 207 -14.61 16.04 -12.88
CA LYS A 207 -13.75 17.07 -12.29
C LYS A 207 -14.54 18.29 -11.78
N ASP A 208 -15.82 18.41 -12.13
CA ASP A 208 -16.67 19.55 -11.77
C ASP A 208 -17.42 19.34 -10.44
N LEU A 209 -16.98 18.38 -9.62
CA LEU A 209 -17.58 18.14 -8.31
C LEU A 209 -17.19 19.24 -7.31
N PRO A 210 -18.14 19.74 -6.49
CA PRO A 210 -17.89 20.79 -5.50
C PRO A 210 -16.87 20.41 -4.42
N PHE A 211 -16.49 19.13 -4.32
CA PHE A 211 -15.46 18.59 -3.43
C PHE A 211 -14.44 17.75 -4.21
N TYR A 212 -14.04 18.20 -5.41
CA TYR A 212 -12.97 17.56 -6.15
C TYR A 212 -11.68 17.61 -5.34
N ILE A 213 -11.21 16.44 -4.91
CA ILE A 213 -9.88 16.30 -4.29
C ILE A 213 -8.91 16.04 -5.43
N PRO A 214 -7.91 16.92 -5.65
CA PRO A 214 -6.92 16.70 -6.70
C PRO A 214 -6.25 15.34 -6.54
N LEU A 215 -6.10 14.61 -7.65
CA LEU A 215 -5.37 13.36 -7.66
C LEU A 215 -3.91 13.61 -7.23
N THR A 216 -3.45 12.84 -6.27
CA THR A 216 -2.05 12.89 -5.84
C THR A 216 -1.26 11.89 -6.67
N GLY A 217 -0.09 12.29 -7.18
CA GLY A 217 0.82 11.33 -7.83
C GLY A 217 1.27 10.22 -6.88
N PRO A 218 1.66 9.05 -7.39
CA PRO A 218 2.16 7.95 -6.57
C PRO A 218 3.48 8.25 -5.87
N GLU A 219 4.33 9.12 -6.46
CA GLU A 219 5.66 9.45 -5.94
C GLU A 219 5.61 10.16 -4.56
N PRO A 220 4.81 11.22 -4.34
CA PRO A 220 4.66 11.85 -3.03
C PRO A 220 4.16 10.87 -1.96
N VAL A 221 3.29 9.91 -2.33
CA VAL A 221 2.79 8.89 -1.40
C VAL A 221 3.92 7.97 -0.95
N ALA A 222 4.66 7.40 -1.90
CA ALA A 222 5.76 6.49 -1.61
C ALA A 222 6.89 7.18 -0.84
N LEU A 223 7.33 8.36 -1.29
CA LEU A 223 8.39 9.11 -0.62
C LEU A 223 7.98 9.54 0.80
N GLY A 224 6.75 9.99 0.97
CA GLY A 224 6.19 10.35 2.28
C GLY A 224 6.19 9.16 3.24
N ALA A 225 5.78 7.98 2.75
CA ALA A 225 5.78 6.74 3.53
C ALA A 225 7.18 6.32 3.97
N LEU A 226 8.14 6.31 3.04
CA LEU A 226 9.53 5.97 3.35
C LEU A 226 10.16 6.91 4.38
N ARG A 227 9.85 8.20 4.32
CA ARG A 227 10.30 9.18 5.31
C ARG A 227 9.64 9.06 6.67
N ALA A 228 8.41 8.52 6.72
CA ALA A 228 7.61 8.40 7.94
C ALA A 228 7.85 7.10 8.71
N LEU A 229 8.37 6.06 8.04
CA LEU A 229 8.64 4.76 8.64
C LEU A 229 9.57 4.90 9.86
N GLY A 230 9.19 4.29 10.98
CA GLY A 230 9.89 4.37 12.25
C GLY A 230 9.65 5.66 13.05
N LYS A 231 8.80 6.58 12.56
CA LYS A 231 8.52 7.86 13.24
C LYS A 231 7.10 7.98 13.77
N GLN A 232 6.15 7.30 13.14
CA GLN A 232 4.72 7.37 13.49
C GLN A 232 3.98 6.11 13.01
N PRO A 233 2.85 5.74 13.64
CA PRO A 233 2.11 4.53 13.27
C PRO A 233 1.30 4.66 11.98
N VAL A 234 0.83 5.87 11.67
CA VAL A 234 -0.08 6.13 10.54
C VAL A 234 0.32 7.40 9.82
N LEU A 235 0.43 7.33 8.51
CA LEU A 235 0.65 8.47 7.63
C LEU A 235 -0.56 8.70 6.72
N VAL A 236 -1.10 9.92 6.74
CA VAL A 236 -1.96 10.46 5.67
C VAL A 236 -1.09 11.39 4.83
N PRO A 237 -0.75 11.03 3.57
CA PRO A 237 0.38 11.65 2.87
C PRO A 237 0.22 13.14 2.59
N THR A 238 -0.96 13.58 2.09
CA THR A 238 -1.16 14.96 1.66
C THR A 238 -1.93 15.79 2.66
N PHE A 239 -1.76 17.12 2.60
CA PHE A 239 -2.55 18.03 3.42
C PHE A 239 -4.04 17.98 3.07
N ALA A 240 -4.37 17.86 1.79
CA ALA A 240 -5.76 17.71 1.32
C ALA A 240 -6.41 16.44 1.88
N ASP A 241 -5.68 15.31 1.88
CA ASP A 241 -6.15 14.05 2.46
C ASP A 241 -6.33 14.17 3.98
N ARG A 242 -5.42 14.86 4.69
CA ARG A 242 -5.53 15.10 6.14
C ARG A 242 -6.75 15.95 6.48
N MET A 243 -7.03 16.98 5.69
CA MET A 243 -8.19 17.84 5.89
C MET A 243 -9.48 17.10 5.57
N SER A 244 -9.56 16.39 4.45
CA SER A 244 -10.79 15.69 4.03
C SER A 244 -11.09 14.48 4.91
N ALA A 245 -10.11 13.64 5.19
CA ALA A 245 -10.30 12.42 5.97
C ALA A 245 -10.28 12.69 7.48
N GLY A 246 -9.38 13.57 7.96
CA GLY A 246 -9.21 13.85 9.38
C GLY A 246 -10.26 14.79 9.96
N LEU A 247 -10.55 15.90 9.29
CA LEU A 247 -11.46 16.92 9.79
C LEU A 247 -12.92 16.45 9.70
N LEU A 248 -13.31 15.91 8.54
CA LEU A 248 -14.67 15.40 8.32
C LEU A 248 -15.02 14.21 9.23
N SER A 249 -14.07 13.29 9.44
CA SER A 249 -14.32 12.09 10.24
C SER A 249 -14.33 12.35 11.75
N LYS A 250 -13.64 13.40 12.23
CA LYS A 250 -13.50 13.70 13.66
C LYS A 250 -14.49 14.77 14.17
N LEU A 251 -14.89 15.72 13.30
CA LEU A 251 -15.72 16.86 13.71
C LEU A 251 -17.22 16.68 13.39
N LEU A 252 -17.57 15.83 12.42
CA LEU A 252 -18.96 15.59 12.06
C LEU A 252 -19.44 14.23 12.57
N PRO A 253 -20.71 14.11 12.98
CA PRO A 253 -21.32 12.82 13.25
C PRO A 253 -21.13 11.88 12.05
N ARG A 254 -20.75 10.62 12.30
CA ARG A 254 -20.42 9.64 11.26
C ARG A 254 -21.48 9.49 10.18
N GLY A 255 -22.77 9.56 10.55
CA GLY A 255 -23.88 9.48 9.60
C GLY A 255 -23.91 10.65 8.61
N TRP A 256 -23.53 11.85 9.04
CA TRP A 256 -23.46 13.04 8.16
C TRP A 256 -22.31 12.93 7.18
N THR A 257 -21.15 12.52 7.65
CA THR A 257 -19.96 12.26 6.79
C THR A 257 -20.32 11.25 5.70
N LEU A 258 -20.92 10.12 6.06
CA LEU A 258 -21.34 9.08 5.11
C LEU A 258 -22.38 9.58 4.11
N SER A 259 -23.34 10.44 4.56
CA SER A 259 -24.36 11.02 3.69
C SER A 259 -23.76 11.99 2.66
N ILE A 260 -22.79 12.80 3.07
CA ILE A 260 -22.04 13.71 2.18
C ILE A 260 -21.25 12.89 1.15
N MET A 261 -20.50 11.88 1.61
CA MET A 261 -19.75 10.99 0.73
C MET A 261 -20.63 10.27 -0.27
N LYS A 262 -21.81 9.75 0.18
CA LYS A 262 -22.77 9.08 -0.70
C LYS A 262 -23.23 10.00 -1.85
N ARG A 263 -23.53 11.26 -1.54
CA ARG A 263 -23.93 12.24 -2.56
C ARG A 263 -22.81 12.53 -3.56
N SER A 264 -21.58 12.67 -3.08
CA SER A 264 -20.42 12.94 -3.94
C SER A 264 -20.12 11.75 -4.87
N ILE A 265 -20.05 10.54 -4.33
CA ILE A 265 -19.73 9.33 -5.12
C ILE A 265 -20.85 9.01 -6.13
N ARG A 266 -22.13 9.23 -5.74
CA ARG A 266 -23.25 9.03 -6.66
C ARG A 266 -23.19 9.96 -7.88
N LYS A 267 -22.71 11.20 -7.70
CA LYS A 267 -22.48 12.13 -8.83
C LYS A 267 -21.31 11.70 -9.72
N MET A 268 -20.33 10.97 -9.20
CA MET A 268 -19.21 10.44 -9.99
C MET A 268 -19.61 9.24 -10.85
N ARG A 269 -20.72 8.59 -10.54
CA ARG A 269 -21.21 7.41 -11.30
C ARG A 269 -22.18 7.76 -12.43
N GLY A 270 -22.56 9.07 -12.57
CA GLY A 270 -23.53 9.58 -13.54
C GLY A 270 -24.91 9.47 -12.99
#